data_612f8ff1ff9938d3511df14bdadb4ee2
#
_entry.id   612f8ff1ff9938d3511df14bdadb4ee2
#
_cell.length_a   1.000
_cell.length_b   1.000
_cell.length_c   1.000
_cell.angle_alpha   90.00
_cell.angle_beta   90.00
_cell.angle_gamma   90.00
#
_symmetry.space_group_name_H-M   'P 1'
#
loop_
_entity.id
_entity.type
_entity.pdbx_description
1 polymer ?
#
loop_
_entity_poly.entity_id
_entity_poly.type
_entity_poly.pdbx_seq_one_letter_code
_entity_poly.pdbx_strand_id
1 'polypeptide(L)'
;GKGANLGEMGRLGLPVPPGFTITTDVCDLFYKNKKKLPKKIVQNIESELKNIEKKTKKKFGDLKNPLLVSVRSGARISMPGMMDTILNLGLNDKTVEALKKRTSNGRFAKDSYRRFIQMYSNVVLNVEGHLFEELIDNYKLTKGVLLDTDLDESDWDGLITNFKELVKKEKKINFPQDVKEQLLGAINAVFLSWDSQRAKTYRKLNQIPDHWGTAVNVQAMVFGNMGNDCSTGVAFTRNPSTGDNSFFGEFLINAQGEDVVAGTRTPQYITKKAKQDAGSKDQSMEEAMPKVYKELAKVFLKLEKHYKDMQDIEFTVENNKLWMLQTRSGKRTAKAAIKIAVDMVKEKLISKKEAILRIDPNTLDTLLHPTLDDKVKKEIIASGLPASPGAASGKVVFSADEAERLNGMMQDTILVRLETSPEDIHGMHAAKGILTARGGMTSHAAVVARGMGRPCVSGSSEITIDYETKQFKAGEEIIKEGDVITIDGGSGKVMKGLVPTVQPEISGYFSTIMKWADEFRKLKVR
;
A
#
# COMPACT_ATOMS: atom_id res chain seq x y z
N GLY A 1 4.11 -6.71 14.86
CA GLY A 1 4.52 -6.57 13.46
C GLY A 1 3.96 -7.68 12.57
N LYS A 2 4.25 -7.61 11.26
CA LYS A 2 3.65 -8.50 10.23
C LYS A 2 3.73 -9.99 10.58
N GLY A 3 4.90 -10.49 10.96
CA GLY A 3 5.09 -11.91 11.31
C GLY A 3 4.25 -12.36 12.50
N ALA A 4 4.15 -11.54 13.56
CA ALA A 4 3.32 -11.85 14.71
C ALA A 4 1.83 -11.94 14.34
N ASN A 5 1.34 -11.03 13.51
CA ASN A 5 -0.05 -11.02 13.06
C ASN A 5 -0.35 -12.20 12.12
N LEU A 6 0.59 -12.61 11.25
CA LEU A 6 0.46 -13.83 10.45
C LEU A 6 0.35 -15.07 11.34
N GLY A 7 1.19 -15.20 12.37
CA GLY A 7 1.10 -16.27 13.35
C GLY A 7 -0.22 -16.26 14.13
N GLU A 8 -0.70 -15.07 14.50
CA GLU A 8 -1.98 -14.91 15.21
C GLU A 8 -3.17 -15.31 14.34
N MET A 9 -3.21 -14.86 13.09
CA MET A 9 -4.23 -15.29 12.14
C MET A 9 -4.22 -16.82 11.95
N GLY A 10 -3.03 -17.43 11.87
CA GLY A 10 -2.89 -18.88 11.81
C GLY A 10 -3.46 -19.59 13.03
N ARG A 11 -3.21 -19.07 14.26
CA ARG A 11 -3.80 -19.60 15.51
C ARG A 11 -5.31 -19.45 15.55
N LEU A 12 -5.85 -18.40 14.95
CA LEU A 12 -7.28 -18.21 14.79
C LEU A 12 -7.90 -19.15 13.74
N GLY A 13 -7.11 -20.00 13.09
CA GLY A 13 -7.58 -20.92 12.05
C GLY A 13 -7.95 -20.22 10.74
N LEU A 14 -7.42 -19.02 10.49
CA LEU A 14 -7.63 -18.32 9.23
C LEU A 14 -6.70 -18.89 8.14
N PRO A 15 -7.09 -18.81 6.87
CA PRO A 15 -6.32 -19.34 5.75
C PRO A 15 -5.11 -18.45 5.46
N VAL A 16 -3.99 -18.73 6.11
CA VAL A 16 -2.71 -18.03 5.94
C VAL A 16 -1.75 -18.93 5.16
N PRO A 17 -1.10 -18.46 4.09
CA PRO A 17 -0.09 -19.25 3.39
C PRO A 17 1.06 -19.62 4.33
N PRO A 18 1.61 -20.84 4.26
CA PRO A 18 2.75 -21.26 5.09
C PRO A 18 3.94 -20.33 4.93
N GLY A 19 4.62 -20.03 6.04
CA GLY A 19 5.77 -19.15 6.06
C GLY A 19 6.50 -19.20 7.39
N PHE A 20 7.61 -18.45 7.47
CA PHE A 20 8.35 -18.20 8.70
C PHE A 20 8.82 -16.75 8.77
N THR A 21 9.19 -16.32 9.97
CA THR A 21 9.67 -14.97 10.22
C THR A 21 11.09 -15.02 10.79
N ILE A 22 12.01 -14.31 10.16
CA ILE A 22 13.32 -13.99 10.70
C ILE A 22 13.14 -12.73 11.55
N THR A 23 13.39 -12.84 12.86
CA THR A 23 13.06 -11.79 13.84
C THR A 23 13.96 -10.57 13.75
N THR A 24 13.54 -9.48 14.40
CA THR A 24 14.31 -8.22 14.45
C THR A 24 15.69 -8.38 15.09
N ASP A 25 15.86 -9.35 15.99
CA ASP A 25 17.18 -9.62 16.63
C ASP A 25 18.22 -10.07 15.60
N VAL A 26 17.78 -10.76 14.53
CA VAL A 26 18.67 -11.15 13.43
C VAL A 26 19.09 -9.93 12.60
N CYS A 27 18.25 -8.90 12.49
CA CYS A 27 18.62 -7.64 11.87
C CYS A 27 19.80 -6.98 12.60
N ASP A 28 19.75 -6.92 13.94
CA ASP A 28 20.86 -6.42 14.75
C ASP A 28 22.14 -7.25 14.57
N LEU A 29 22.01 -8.58 14.60
CA LEU A 29 23.13 -9.49 14.32
C LEU A 29 23.72 -9.29 12.92
N PHE A 30 22.88 -9.08 11.90
CA PHE A 30 23.31 -8.81 10.53
C PHE A 30 24.18 -7.56 10.44
N TYR A 31 23.75 -6.46 11.05
CA TYR A 31 24.55 -5.22 11.07
C TYR A 31 25.84 -5.38 11.87
N LYS A 32 25.82 -6.02 13.05
CA LYS A 32 27.00 -6.32 13.85
C LYS A 32 27.99 -7.24 13.12
N ASN A 33 27.50 -8.16 12.29
CA ASN A 33 28.29 -9.09 11.48
C ASN A 33 28.66 -8.50 10.09
N LYS A 34 28.90 -7.19 10.01
CA LYS A 34 29.33 -6.51 8.77
C LYS A 34 28.37 -6.72 7.59
N LYS A 35 27.07 -6.67 7.85
CA LYS A 35 26.00 -6.87 6.86
C LYS A 35 26.02 -8.25 6.18
N LYS A 36 26.37 -9.29 6.94
CA LYS A 36 26.36 -10.67 6.49
C LYS A 36 25.56 -11.54 7.47
N LEU A 37 24.75 -12.44 6.93
CA LEU A 37 24.00 -13.41 7.75
C LEU A 37 24.99 -14.42 8.38
N PRO A 38 24.92 -14.69 9.70
CA PRO A 38 25.67 -15.78 10.33
C PRO A 38 25.31 -17.14 9.73
N LYS A 39 26.27 -18.05 9.60
CA LYS A 39 26.07 -19.40 9.03
C LYS A 39 24.91 -20.17 9.71
N LYS A 40 24.81 -20.09 11.03
CA LYS A 40 23.72 -20.72 11.79
C LYS A 40 22.34 -20.21 11.38
N ILE A 41 22.21 -18.92 11.10
CA ILE A 41 20.94 -18.32 10.63
C ILE A 41 20.61 -18.83 9.21
N VAL A 42 21.60 -18.94 8.33
CA VAL A 42 21.39 -19.49 6.98
C VAL A 42 20.89 -20.94 7.06
N GLN A 43 21.49 -21.78 7.94
CA GLN A 43 21.04 -23.14 8.17
C GLN A 43 19.60 -23.22 8.70
N ASN A 44 19.23 -22.29 9.61
CA ASN A 44 17.85 -22.21 10.13
C ASN A 44 16.87 -21.82 9.00
N ILE A 45 17.23 -20.85 8.14
CA ILE A 45 16.43 -20.45 6.98
C ILE A 45 16.19 -21.66 6.05
N GLU A 46 17.24 -22.44 5.74
CA GLU A 46 17.10 -23.65 4.93
C GLU A 46 16.22 -24.72 5.57
N SER A 47 16.31 -24.87 6.88
CA SER A 47 15.44 -25.81 7.63
C SER A 47 13.97 -25.37 7.58
N GLU A 48 13.69 -24.10 7.81
CA GLU A 48 12.32 -23.57 7.76
C GLU A 48 11.75 -23.58 6.34
N LEU A 49 12.59 -23.37 5.31
CA LEU A 49 12.17 -23.52 3.91
C LEU A 49 11.68 -24.95 3.62
N LYS A 50 12.38 -25.98 4.14
CA LYS A 50 11.94 -27.38 4.04
C LYS A 50 10.60 -27.63 4.74
N ASN A 51 10.31 -26.90 5.83
CA ASN A 51 9.01 -26.97 6.50
C ASN A 51 7.89 -26.40 5.62
N ILE A 52 8.15 -25.29 4.88
CA ILE A 52 7.20 -24.76 3.90
C ILE A 52 6.99 -25.76 2.77
N GLU A 53 8.07 -26.35 2.23
CA GLU A 53 8.01 -27.36 1.17
C GLU A 53 7.10 -28.53 1.56
N LYS A 54 7.29 -29.06 2.79
CA LYS A 54 6.47 -30.16 3.34
C LYS A 54 4.99 -29.78 3.45
N LYS A 55 4.69 -28.56 3.95
CA LYS A 55 3.30 -28.08 4.11
C LYS A 55 2.60 -27.81 2.79
N THR A 56 3.33 -27.28 1.81
CA THR A 56 2.78 -26.92 0.49
C THR A 56 2.82 -28.07 -0.51
N LYS A 57 3.59 -29.14 -0.22
CA LYS A 57 3.90 -30.23 -1.17
C LYS A 57 4.55 -29.70 -2.48
N LYS A 58 5.25 -28.59 -2.39
CA LYS A 58 6.03 -27.95 -3.47
C LYS A 58 7.49 -27.91 -3.02
N LYS A 59 8.44 -27.82 -3.97
CA LYS A 59 9.86 -27.75 -3.64
C LYS A 59 10.51 -26.52 -4.26
N PHE A 60 11.34 -25.84 -3.51
CA PHE A 60 12.03 -24.64 -3.95
C PHE A 60 13.08 -24.98 -5.01
N GLY A 61 12.94 -24.36 -6.19
CA GLY A 61 13.79 -24.66 -7.35
C GLY A 61 13.45 -25.95 -8.10
N ASP A 62 12.32 -26.62 -7.80
CA ASP A 62 11.92 -27.85 -8.47
C ASP A 62 11.46 -27.60 -9.91
N LEU A 63 11.81 -28.52 -10.81
CA LEU A 63 11.51 -28.42 -12.23
C LEU A 63 10.14 -29.03 -12.62
N LYS A 64 9.37 -29.50 -11.64
CA LYS A 64 8.03 -30.06 -11.85
C LYS A 64 6.97 -29.30 -11.07
N ASN A 65 7.22 -29.04 -9.80
CA ASN A 65 6.28 -28.35 -8.89
C ASN A 65 7.00 -27.30 -8.04
N PRO A 66 7.44 -26.17 -8.65
CA PRO A 66 8.22 -25.17 -7.95
C PRO A 66 7.45 -24.49 -6.84
N LEU A 67 8.07 -24.40 -5.65
CA LEU A 67 7.64 -23.50 -4.60
C LEU A 67 8.15 -22.09 -4.95
N LEU A 68 7.27 -21.12 -4.95
CA LEU A 68 7.63 -19.71 -5.01
C LEU A 68 7.32 -19.07 -3.66
N VAL A 69 8.14 -18.12 -3.25
CA VAL A 69 7.98 -17.42 -1.98
C VAL A 69 8.02 -15.89 -2.17
N SER A 70 7.39 -15.18 -1.25
CA SER A 70 7.60 -13.76 -1.05
C SER A 70 8.57 -13.54 0.10
N VAL A 71 9.39 -12.49 0.00
CA VAL A 71 10.29 -12.01 1.05
C VAL A 71 9.88 -10.58 1.37
N ARG A 72 9.31 -10.36 2.55
CA ARG A 72 8.69 -9.11 2.94
C ARG A 72 9.23 -8.59 4.26
N SER A 73 9.43 -7.29 4.36
CA SER A 73 9.78 -6.62 5.62
C SER A 73 8.68 -6.74 6.68
N GLY A 74 9.05 -6.65 7.95
CA GLY A 74 8.12 -6.75 9.06
C GLY A 74 8.59 -6.00 10.30
N ALA A 75 8.66 -4.67 10.23
CA ALA A 75 8.99 -3.84 11.39
C ALA A 75 7.92 -3.93 12.50
N ARG A 76 8.29 -3.56 13.73
CA ARG A 76 7.37 -3.54 14.88
C ARG A 76 6.18 -2.60 14.66
N ILE A 77 6.43 -1.46 14.04
CA ILE A 77 5.41 -0.49 13.60
C ILE A 77 5.25 -0.57 12.08
N SER A 78 4.03 -0.38 11.60
CA SER A 78 3.75 -0.33 10.17
C SER A 78 4.42 0.89 9.53
N MET A 79 5.23 0.66 8.51
CA MET A 79 5.92 1.67 7.71
C MET A 79 5.58 1.44 6.22
N PRO A 80 4.36 1.83 5.78
CA PRO A 80 3.89 1.51 4.43
C PRO A 80 4.81 2.07 3.35
N GLY A 81 5.21 1.23 2.39
CA GLY A 81 6.07 1.62 1.27
C GLY A 81 7.53 1.93 1.61
N MET A 82 7.90 2.04 2.91
CA MET A 82 9.25 2.46 3.30
C MET A 82 10.31 1.38 3.18
N MET A 83 9.89 0.12 3.07
CA MET A 83 10.79 -1.03 3.10
C MET A 83 10.45 -2.01 1.99
N ASP A 84 11.47 -2.70 1.53
CA ASP A 84 11.40 -3.53 0.33
C ASP A 84 10.62 -4.83 0.52
N THR A 85 10.08 -5.30 -0.60
CA THR A 85 9.36 -6.57 -0.76
C THR A 85 9.83 -7.20 -2.06
N ILE A 86 10.03 -8.52 -2.08
CA ILE A 86 10.30 -9.28 -3.30
C ILE A 86 9.27 -10.40 -3.40
N LEU A 87 8.55 -10.45 -4.51
CA LEU A 87 7.55 -11.47 -4.83
C LEU A 87 8.08 -12.45 -5.88
N ASN A 88 7.39 -13.57 -6.04
CA ASN A 88 7.67 -14.58 -7.07
C ASN A 88 9.10 -15.18 -7.01
N LEU A 89 9.76 -15.09 -5.86
CA LEU A 89 11.12 -15.56 -5.67
C LEU A 89 11.20 -17.09 -5.78
N GLY A 90 12.19 -17.57 -6.51
CA GLY A 90 12.33 -18.98 -6.90
C GLY A 90 12.10 -19.22 -8.39
N LEU A 91 11.70 -18.17 -9.15
CA LEU A 91 11.65 -18.24 -10.60
C LEU A 91 13.04 -18.06 -11.21
N ASN A 92 13.28 -18.86 -12.22
CA ASN A 92 14.44 -18.79 -13.12
C ASN A 92 14.02 -19.36 -14.48
N ASP A 93 14.94 -19.43 -15.44
CA ASP A 93 14.66 -19.90 -16.81
C ASP A 93 14.07 -21.32 -16.88
N LYS A 94 14.36 -22.15 -15.88
CA LYS A 94 13.85 -23.53 -15.81
C LYS A 94 12.56 -23.65 -15.03
N THR A 95 12.47 -22.97 -13.87
CA THR A 95 11.30 -23.07 -13.01
C THR A 95 10.08 -22.33 -13.58
N VAL A 96 10.27 -21.31 -14.41
CA VAL A 96 9.17 -20.66 -15.15
C VAL A 96 8.48 -21.62 -16.11
N GLU A 97 9.24 -22.49 -16.78
CA GLU A 97 8.68 -23.52 -17.66
C GLU A 97 7.89 -24.59 -16.87
N ALA A 98 8.38 -24.93 -15.69
CA ALA A 98 7.64 -25.82 -14.77
C ALA A 98 6.33 -25.17 -14.31
N LEU A 99 6.34 -23.89 -13.97
CA LEU A 99 5.15 -23.13 -13.58
C LEU A 99 4.13 -23.08 -14.74
N LYS A 100 4.58 -22.77 -15.95
CA LYS A 100 3.78 -22.78 -17.17
C LYS A 100 3.07 -24.13 -17.40
N LYS A 101 3.83 -25.22 -17.35
CA LYS A 101 3.27 -26.58 -17.52
C LYS A 101 2.23 -26.92 -16.47
N ARG A 102 2.51 -26.57 -15.22
CA ARG A 102 1.64 -26.87 -14.08
C ARG A 102 0.32 -26.09 -14.10
N THR A 103 0.37 -24.82 -14.50
CA THR A 103 -0.81 -23.94 -14.52
C THR A 103 -1.54 -23.98 -15.85
N SER A 104 -0.96 -24.57 -16.88
CA SER A 104 -1.42 -24.50 -18.26
C SER A 104 -1.65 -23.06 -18.72
N ASN A 105 -0.90 -22.11 -18.14
CA ASN A 105 -1.04 -20.68 -18.37
C ASN A 105 0.36 -20.05 -18.56
N GLY A 106 0.80 -20.01 -19.82
CA GLY A 106 2.11 -19.48 -20.18
C GLY A 106 2.20 -17.98 -19.92
N ARG A 107 1.15 -17.25 -20.25
CA ARG A 107 1.10 -15.80 -19.99
C ARG A 107 1.33 -15.48 -18.51
N PHE A 108 0.60 -16.15 -17.61
CA PHE A 108 0.76 -15.99 -16.17
C PHE A 108 2.19 -16.30 -15.68
N ALA A 109 2.76 -17.42 -16.17
CA ALA A 109 4.10 -17.83 -15.77
C ALA A 109 5.16 -16.80 -16.20
N LYS A 110 5.07 -16.31 -17.44
CA LYS A 110 6.02 -15.32 -17.99
C LYS A 110 5.84 -13.94 -17.36
N ASP A 111 4.61 -13.47 -17.16
CA ASP A 111 4.34 -12.23 -16.42
C ASP A 111 4.89 -12.29 -14.98
N SER A 112 4.69 -13.42 -14.29
CA SER A 112 5.25 -13.61 -12.94
C SER A 112 6.78 -13.58 -12.94
N TYR A 113 7.42 -14.10 -13.98
CA TYR A 113 8.88 -14.10 -14.08
C TYR A 113 9.43 -12.70 -14.42
N ARG A 114 8.79 -11.97 -15.36
CA ARG A 114 9.23 -10.58 -15.65
C ARG A 114 9.12 -9.69 -14.42
N ARG A 115 8.00 -9.81 -13.64
CA ARG A 115 7.79 -9.08 -12.38
C ARG A 115 8.88 -9.42 -11.36
N PHE A 116 9.25 -10.69 -11.26
CA PHE A 116 10.34 -11.10 -10.39
C PHE A 116 11.68 -10.51 -10.82
N ILE A 117 12.02 -10.54 -12.12
CA ILE A 117 13.26 -9.95 -12.64
C ILE A 117 13.30 -8.47 -12.33
N GLN A 118 12.24 -7.73 -12.64
CA GLN A 118 12.14 -6.29 -12.39
C GLN A 118 12.32 -5.97 -10.89
N MET A 119 11.52 -6.60 -10.03
CA MET A 119 11.53 -6.35 -8.60
C MET A 119 12.85 -6.76 -7.95
N TYR A 120 13.39 -7.93 -8.29
CA TYR A 120 14.68 -8.38 -7.77
C TYR A 120 15.82 -7.48 -8.23
N SER A 121 15.80 -7.08 -9.48
CA SER A 121 16.83 -6.18 -10.04
C SER A 121 16.79 -4.79 -9.41
N ASN A 122 15.61 -4.26 -9.16
CA ASN A 122 15.45 -2.97 -8.48
C ASN A 122 15.93 -3.07 -7.02
N VAL A 123 15.39 -4.02 -6.25
CA VAL A 123 15.59 -4.11 -4.80
C VAL A 123 16.95 -4.69 -4.42
N VAL A 124 17.43 -5.74 -5.12
CA VAL A 124 18.65 -6.46 -4.75
C VAL A 124 19.86 -5.98 -5.53
N LEU A 125 19.67 -5.74 -6.83
CA LEU A 125 20.76 -5.34 -7.71
C LEU A 125 20.88 -3.82 -7.88
N ASN A 126 19.94 -3.03 -7.34
CA ASN A 126 19.87 -1.57 -7.44
C ASN A 126 19.89 -1.08 -8.91
N VAL A 127 19.07 -1.70 -9.76
CA VAL A 127 18.79 -1.20 -11.12
C VAL A 127 17.58 -0.30 -11.02
N GLU A 128 17.61 0.87 -11.64
CA GLU A 128 16.52 1.84 -11.60
C GLU A 128 15.23 1.26 -12.20
N GLY A 129 14.13 1.34 -11.42
CA GLY A 129 12.85 0.72 -11.78
C GLY A 129 12.24 1.28 -13.07
N HIS A 130 12.36 2.60 -13.29
CA HIS A 130 11.82 3.28 -14.46
C HIS A 130 12.35 2.72 -15.79
N LEU A 131 13.60 2.20 -15.83
CA LEU A 131 14.18 1.62 -17.03
C LEU A 131 13.41 0.37 -17.50
N PHE A 132 12.84 -0.40 -16.58
CA PHE A 132 11.98 -1.54 -16.91
C PHE A 132 10.61 -1.10 -17.41
N GLU A 133 10.03 -0.07 -16.78
CA GLU A 133 8.75 0.50 -17.19
C GLU A 133 8.83 1.09 -18.60
N GLU A 134 9.91 1.81 -18.93
CA GLU A 134 10.16 2.32 -20.28
C GLU A 134 10.21 1.21 -21.33
N LEU A 135 10.82 0.06 -21.03
CA LEU A 135 10.82 -1.09 -21.94
C LEU A 135 9.42 -1.63 -22.18
N ILE A 136 8.59 -1.74 -21.13
CA ILE A 136 7.20 -2.20 -21.23
C ILE A 136 6.37 -1.20 -22.05
N ASP A 137 6.47 0.09 -21.73
CA ASP A 137 5.67 1.12 -22.38
C ASP A 137 6.02 1.27 -23.88
N ASN A 138 7.31 1.24 -24.22
CA ASN A 138 7.76 1.25 -25.61
C ASN A 138 7.28 0.00 -26.36
N TYR A 139 7.27 -1.16 -25.70
CA TYR A 139 6.76 -2.40 -26.30
C TYR A 139 5.25 -2.31 -26.55
N LYS A 140 4.47 -1.83 -25.57
CA LYS A 140 3.02 -1.62 -25.70
C LYS A 140 2.70 -0.63 -26.83
N LEU A 141 3.42 0.48 -26.91
CA LEU A 141 3.29 1.45 -28.00
C LEU A 141 3.53 0.82 -29.37
N THR A 142 4.59 0.03 -29.51
CA THR A 142 4.93 -0.65 -30.78
C THR A 142 3.84 -1.66 -31.17
N LYS A 143 3.27 -2.36 -30.20
CA LYS A 143 2.20 -3.36 -30.41
C LYS A 143 0.83 -2.73 -30.57
N GLY A 144 0.62 -1.47 -30.17
CA GLY A 144 -0.67 -0.77 -30.23
C GLY A 144 -1.65 -1.21 -29.14
N VAL A 145 -1.16 -1.62 -27.96
CA VAL A 145 -1.97 -2.02 -26.80
C VAL A 145 -1.77 -1.06 -25.63
N LEU A 146 -2.74 -1.00 -24.71
CA LEU A 146 -2.71 -0.06 -23.60
C LEU A 146 -2.36 -0.72 -22.26
N LEU A 147 -2.88 -1.94 -22.03
CA LEU A 147 -2.78 -2.61 -20.74
C LEU A 147 -1.75 -3.75 -20.79
N ASP A 148 -1.09 -4.00 -19.68
CA ASP A 148 -0.21 -5.16 -19.49
C ASP A 148 -0.99 -6.49 -19.68
N THR A 149 -2.31 -6.47 -19.41
CA THR A 149 -3.19 -7.63 -19.62
C THR A 149 -3.39 -7.98 -21.08
N ASP A 150 -3.12 -7.07 -22.01
CA ASP A 150 -3.25 -7.28 -23.46
C ASP A 150 -2.01 -7.96 -24.06
N LEU A 151 -0.92 -8.06 -23.28
CA LEU A 151 0.31 -8.73 -23.67
C LEU A 151 0.17 -10.26 -23.48
N ASP A 152 0.57 -11.02 -24.47
CA ASP A 152 0.52 -12.48 -24.46
C ASP A 152 1.83 -13.12 -23.94
N GLU A 153 1.92 -14.45 -24.02
CA GLU A 153 3.09 -15.19 -23.55
C GLU A 153 4.35 -14.84 -24.35
N SER A 154 4.25 -14.67 -25.67
CA SER A 154 5.42 -14.40 -26.52
C SER A 154 5.96 -12.98 -26.32
N ASP A 155 5.06 -12.03 -26.02
CA ASP A 155 5.42 -10.66 -25.69
C ASP A 155 6.27 -10.61 -24.41
N TRP A 156 5.79 -11.33 -23.38
CA TRP A 156 6.53 -11.41 -22.12
C TRP A 156 7.87 -12.15 -22.26
N ASP A 157 7.98 -13.15 -23.12
CA ASP A 157 9.28 -13.80 -23.41
C ASP A 157 10.28 -12.82 -24.02
N GLY A 158 9.85 -11.99 -24.97
CA GLY A 158 10.66 -10.94 -25.55
C GLY A 158 11.11 -9.90 -24.51
N LEU A 159 10.17 -9.42 -23.69
CA LEU A 159 10.46 -8.47 -22.61
C LEU A 159 11.38 -9.05 -21.54
N ILE A 160 11.24 -10.32 -21.15
CA ILE A 160 12.14 -11.01 -20.22
C ILE A 160 13.58 -11.00 -20.76
N THR A 161 13.74 -11.22 -22.06
CA THR A 161 15.07 -11.16 -22.70
C THR A 161 15.65 -9.76 -22.58
N ASN A 162 14.89 -8.73 -22.94
CA ASN A 162 15.30 -7.32 -22.84
C ASN A 162 15.63 -6.93 -21.39
N PHE A 163 14.85 -7.41 -20.41
CA PHE A 163 15.11 -7.15 -18.99
C PHE A 163 16.43 -7.73 -18.52
N LYS A 164 16.76 -8.95 -18.94
CA LYS A 164 18.06 -9.58 -18.62
C LYS A 164 19.24 -8.86 -19.29
N GLU A 165 19.06 -8.40 -20.51
CA GLU A 165 20.04 -7.58 -21.20
C GLU A 165 20.25 -6.24 -20.51
N LEU A 166 19.17 -5.59 -20.05
CA LEU A 166 19.24 -4.37 -19.25
C LEU A 166 20.06 -4.62 -17.97
N VAL A 167 19.76 -5.68 -17.20
CA VAL A 167 20.53 -6.04 -16.00
C VAL A 167 22.00 -6.24 -16.32
N LYS A 168 22.31 -6.96 -17.41
CA LYS A 168 23.68 -7.19 -17.83
C LYS A 168 24.39 -5.90 -18.24
N LYS A 169 23.68 -4.99 -18.90
CA LYS A 169 24.20 -3.66 -19.30
C LYS A 169 24.53 -2.82 -18.07
N GLU A 170 23.58 -2.71 -17.11
CA GLU A 170 23.69 -1.83 -15.95
C GLU A 170 24.65 -2.37 -14.87
N LYS A 171 24.64 -3.68 -14.62
CA LYS A 171 25.39 -4.29 -13.50
C LYS A 171 26.57 -5.15 -13.91
N LYS A 172 26.76 -5.39 -15.21
CA LYS A 172 27.83 -6.26 -15.77
C LYS A 172 27.77 -7.72 -15.27
N ILE A 173 26.61 -8.17 -14.82
CA ILE A 173 26.32 -9.54 -14.38
C ILE A 173 25.11 -10.10 -15.13
N ASN A 174 25.02 -11.40 -15.23
CA ASN A 174 23.80 -12.06 -15.67
C ASN A 174 22.80 -12.09 -14.51
N PHE A 175 21.49 -12.05 -14.81
CA PHE A 175 20.45 -12.19 -13.79
C PHE A 175 20.60 -13.54 -13.06
N PRO A 176 20.65 -13.56 -11.71
CA PRO A 176 20.91 -14.77 -10.92
C PRO A 176 19.89 -15.89 -11.18
N GLN A 177 20.37 -17.09 -11.44
CA GLN A 177 19.56 -18.28 -11.72
C GLN A 177 19.51 -19.27 -10.55
N ASP A 178 20.41 -19.16 -9.57
CA ASP A 178 20.38 -19.99 -8.37
C ASP A 178 19.34 -19.45 -7.39
N VAL A 179 18.32 -20.27 -7.11
CA VAL A 179 17.20 -19.87 -6.25
C VAL A 179 17.60 -19.64 -4.79
N LYS A 180 18.67 -20.29 -4.31
CA LYS A 180 19.17 -20.06 -2.95
C LYS A 180 19.92 -18.73 -2.86
N GLU A 181 20.71 -18.40 -3.87
CA GLU A 181 21.36 -17.10 -4.00
C GLU A 181 20.31 -15.99 -4.05
N GLN A 182 19.26 -16.17 -4.85
CA GLN A 182 18.12 -15.25 -4.91
C GLN A 182 17.48 -15.04 -3.52
N LEU A 183 17.22 -16.11 -2.76
CA LEU A 183 16.59 -16.04 -1.44
C LEU A 183 17.47 -15.27 -0.44
N LEU A 184 18.75 -15.59 -0.36
CA LEU A 184 19.66 -14.91 0.56
C LEU A 184 19.89 -13.46 0.16
N GLY A 185 19.99 -13.17 -1.14
CA GLY A 185 20.06 -11.81 -1.67
C GLY A 185 18.85 -10.98 -1.27
N ALA A 186 17.64 -11.53 -1.43
CA ALA A 186 16.39 -10.87 -1.05
C ALA A 186 16.30 -10.60 0.46
N ILE A 187 16.66 -11.57 1.30
CA ILE A 187 16.67 -11.40 2.76
C ILE A 187 17.64 -10.29 3.18
N ASN A 188 18.85 -10.28 2.59
CA ASN A 188 19.84 -9.25 2.86
C ASN A 188 19.33 -7.86 2.42
N ALA A 189 18.73 -7.74 1.24
CA ALA A 189 18.18 -6.49 0.74
C ALA A 189 17.07 -5.95 1.66
N VAL A 190 16.18 -6.81 2.16
CA VAL A 190 15.15 -6.39 3.12
C VAL A 190 15.75 -5.90 4.42
N PHE A 191 16.81 -6.52 4.95
CA PHE A 191 17.50 -5.96 6.12
C PHE A 191 18.17 -4.62 5.82
N LEU A 192 18.78 -4.47 4.64
CA LEU A 192 19.41 -3.23 4.22
C LEU A 192 18.40 -2.09 4.03
N SER A 193 17.17 -2.40 3.61
CA SER A 193 16.13 -1.40 3.39
C SER A 193 15.72 -0.65 4.68
N TRP A 194 15.97 -1.22 5.87
CA TRP A 194 15.82 -0.51 7.13
C TRP A 194 16.66 0.76 7.21
N ASP A 195 17.82 0.75 6.56
CA ASP A 195 18.80 1.84 6.60
C ASP A 195 18.74 2.75 5.35
N SER A 196 17.74 2.54 4.49
CA SER A 196 17.47 3.41 3.33
C SER A 196 17.08 4.83 3.78
N GLN A 197 17.34 5.83 2.91
CA GLN A 197 17.04 7.23 3.24
C GLN A 197 15.54 7.43 3.53
N ARG A 198 14.66 6.87 2.71
CA ARG A 198 13.20 6.95 2.92
C ARG A 198 12.77 6.35 4.25
N ALA A 199 13.33 5.18 4.64
CA ALA A 199 13.01 4.55 5.92
C ALA A 199 13.53 5.38 7.11
N LYS A 200 14.72 5.99 7.03
CA LYS A 200 15.26 6.91 8.03
C LYS A 200 14.39 8.15 8.19
N THR A 201 14.01 8.78 7.08
CA THR A 201 13.13 9.96 7.08
C THR A 201 11.79 9.64 7.74
N TYR A 202 11.16 8.51 7.35
CA TYR A 202 9.91 8.09 7.96
C TYR A 202 10.04 7.85 9.47
N ARG A 203 11.10 7.16 9.91
CA ARG A 203 11.34 6.91 11.34
C ARG A 203 11.51 8.20 12.12
N LYS A 204 12.30 9.15 11.60
CA LYS A 204 12.49 10.46 12.21
C LYS A 204 11.17 11.22 12.37
N LEU A 205 10.34 11.27 11.33
CA LEU A 205 9.05 11.94 11.34
C LEU A 205 8.04 11.29 12.31
N ASN A 206 8.10 9.97 12.46
CA ASN A 206 7.18 9.21 13.30
C ASN A 206 7.79 8.80 14.66
N GLN A 207 8.95 9.36 15.05
CA GLN A 207 9.64 9.09 16.31
C GLN A 207 9.88 7.59 16.58
N ILE A 208 10.19 6.83 15.52
CA ILE A 208 10.47 5.39 15.60
C ILE A 208 11.95 5.17 15.88
N PRO A 209 12.33 4.45 16.97
CA PRO A 209 13.73 4.23 17.32
C PRO A 209 14.51 3.42 16.27
N ASP A 210 15.68 3.88 15.88
CA ASP A 210 16.52 3.25 14.86
C ASP A 210 16.98 1.84 15.25
N HIS A 211 17.18 1.57 16.54
CA HIS A 211 17.66 0.28 17.05
C HIS A 211 16.61 -0.85 16.98
N TRP A 212 15.37 -0.56 16.61
CA TRP A 212 14.33 -1.61 16.55
C TRP A 212 14.54 -2.60 15.41
N GLY A 213 15.17 -2.21 14.32
CA GLY A 213 15.38 -3.06 13.16
C GLY A 213 14.08 -3.53 12.49
N THR A 214 14.23 -4.36 11.48
CA THR A 214 13.11 -5.02 10.79
C THR A 214 13.20 -6.54 10.90
N ALA A 215 12.06 -7.21 10.92
CA ALA A 215 11.97 -8.64 10.64
C ALA A 215 11.86 -8.89 9.13
N VAL A 216 12.12 -10.12 8.72
CA VAL A 216 11.90 -10.60 7.34
C VAL A 216 10.92 -11.75 7.38
N ASN A 217 9.83 -11.64 6.60
CA ASN A 217 8.83 -12.69 6.47
C ASN A 217 9.02 -13.41 5.14
N VAL A 218 9.30 -14.70 5.18
CA VAL A 218 9.36 -15.59 4.01
C VAL A 218 8.09 -16.41 4.00
N GLN A 219 7.29 -16.29 2.93
CA GLN A 219 5.96 -16.89 2.86
C GLN A 219 5.69 -17.49 1.49
N ALA A 220 5.05 -18.66 1.43
CA ALA A 220 4.63 -19.26 0.18
C ALA A 220 3.75 -18.29 -0.62
N MET A 221 4.01 -18.17 -1.91
CA MET A 221 3.18 -17.37 -2.81
C MET A 221 1.81 -18.02 -3.02
N VAL A 222 0.80 -17.16 -3.08
CA VAL A 222 -0.54 -17.40 -3.61
C VAL A 222 -0.82 -16.34 -4.66
N PHE A 223 -1.56 -16.69 -5.70
CA PHE A 223 -1.62 -15.88 -6.91
C PHE A 223 -3.03 -15.37 -7.19
N GLY A 224 -3.17 -14.04 -7.21
CA GLY A 224 -4.40 -13.36 -7.62
C GLY A 224 -4.50 -13.12 -9.12
N ASN A 225 -3.46 -13.48 -9.89
CA ASN A 225 -3.32 -13.17 -11.33
C ASN A 225 -3.25 -14.43 -12.23
N MET A 226 -3.81 -15.56 -11.79
CA MET A 226 -3.86 -16.77 -12.63
C MET A 226 -5.07 -16.84 -13.56
N GLY A 227 -6.08 -16.01 -13.34
CA GLY A 227 -7.31 -16.01 -14.13
C GLY A 227 -8.44 -15.24 -13.45
N ASN A 228 -9.64 -15.29 -14.02
CA ASN A 228 -10.80 -14.53 -13.56
C ASN A 228 -11.43 -15.07 -12.25
N ASP A 229 -11.05 -16.24 -11.82
CA ASP A 229 -11.40 -16.84 -10.53
C ASP A 229 -10.36 -16.54 -9.42
N CYS A 230 -9.43 -15.66 -9.75
CA CYS A 230 -8.37 -15.15 -8.88
C CYS A 230 -8.49 -13.64 -8.73
N SER A 231 -8.14 -13.12 -7.55
CA SER A 231 -8.13 -11.68 -7.27
C SER A 231 -7.19 -11.35 -6.13
N THR A 232 -6.90 -10.07 -5.96
CA THR A 232 -6.21 -9.55 -4.78
C THR A 232 -6.90 -8.29 -4.31
N GLY A 233 -6.79 -7.97 -3.03
CA GLY A 233 -7.43 -6.78 -2.49
C GLY A 233 -6.89 -6.32 -1.15
N VAL A 234 -7.25 -5.09 -0.83
CA VAL A 234 -6.99 -4.44 0.46
C VAL A 234 -8.32 -3.96 1.03
N ALA A 235 -8.55 -4.26 2.28
CA ALA A 235 -9.82 -3.95 2.92
C ALA A 235 -9.67 -3.53 4.38
N PHE A 236 -10.68 -2.81 4.84
CA PHE A 236 -10.81 -2.36 6.22
C PHE A 236 -12.11 -2.88 6.80
N THR A 237 -12.10 -3.26 8.06
CA THR A 237 -13.31 -3.72 8.75
C THR A 237 -14.32 -2.59 9.02
N ARG A 238 -13.86 -1.34 8.97
CA ARG A 238 -14.67 -0.11 9.02
C ARG A 238 -14.12 0.91 8.05
N ASN A 239 -14.92 1.89 7.67
CA ASN A 239 -14.46 2.96 6.78
C ASN A 239 -13.36 3.80 7.48
N PRO A 240 -12.12 3.84 6.95
CA PRO A 240 -11.00 4.53 7.58
C PRO A 240 -11.10 6.07 7.51
N SER A 241 -11.94 6.60 6.65
CA SER A 241 -12.14 8.05 6.48
C SER A 241 -13.28 8.58 7.35
N THR A 242 -14.42 7.86 7.41
CA THR A 242 -15.63 8.30 8.13
C THR A 242 -15.81 7.63 9.49
N GLY A 243 -15.24 6.45 9.69
CA GLY A 243 -15.41 5.63 10.88
C GLY A 243 -16.70 4.79 10.89
N ASP A 244 -17.43 4.76 9.78
CA ASP A 244 -18.66 3.97 9.69
C ASP A 244 -18.39 2.47 9.83
N ASN A 245 -19.26 1.78 10.56
CA ASN A 245 -19.22 0.34 10.72
C ASN A 245 -19.75 -0.35 9.45
N SER A 246 -18.96 -0.23 8.39
CA SER A 246 -19.20 -0.86 7.08
C SER A 246 -17.87 -1.29 6.48
N PHE A 247 -17.84 -2.47 5.90
CA PHE A 247 -16.64 -2.97 5.21
C PHE A 247 -16.27 -2.02 4.08
N PHE A 248 -15.02 -1.65 4.05
CA PHE A 248 -14.47 -0.70 3.08
C PHE A 248 -13.24 -1.32 2.44
N GLY A 249 -13.07 -1.14 1.13
CA GLY A 249 -11.88 -1.64 0.45
C GLY A 249 -12.09 -1.86 -1.04
N GLU A 250 -11.01 -2.30 -1.64
CA GLU A 250 -10.87 -2.44 -3.08
C GLU A 250 -10.24 -3.78 -3.44
N PHE A 251 -10.56 -4.30 -4.60
CA PHE A 251 -9.97 -5.52 -5.15
C PHE A 251 -9.80 -5.42 -6.66
N LEU A 252 -8.94 -6.26 -7.20
CA LEU A 252 -8.75 -6.43 -8.64
C LEU A 252 -8.81 -7.90 -9.00
N ILE A 253 -9.63 -8.23 -10.00
CA ILE A 253 -9.66 -9.56 -10.62
C ILE A 253 -8.42 -9.72 -11.50
N ASN A 254 -7.82 -10.90 -11.46
CA ASN A 254 -6.64 -11.26 -12.25
C ASN A 254 -5.49 -10.25 -12.06
N ALA A 255 -5.06 -10.06 -10.79
CA ALA A 255 -4.05 -9.08 -10.40
C ALA A 255 -3.19 -9.55 -9.24
N GLN A 256 -1.96 -9.04 -9.13
CA GLN A 256 -1.12 -9.16 -7.94
C GLN A 256 -1.32 -7.97 -6.99
N GLY A 257 -0.86 -8.08 -5.73
CA GLY A 257 -1.06 -7.05 -4.71
C GLY A 257 -0.49 -5.69 -5.09
N GLU A 258 0.62 -5.65 -5.81
CA GLU A 258 1.24 -4.42 -6.31
C GLU A 258 0.33 -3.66 -7.29
N ASP A 259 -0.46 -4.36 -8.12
CA ASP A 259 -1.37 -3.72 -9.08
C ASP A 259 -2.46 -2.89 -8.39
N VAL A 260 -2.90 -3.30 -7.18
CA VAL A 260 -3.87 -2.55 -6.36
C VAL A 260 -3.23 -1.33 -5.74
N VAL A 261 -1.99 -1.48 -5.23
CA VAL A 261 -1.32 -0.44 -4.44
C VAL A 261 -0.68 0.63 -5.33
N ALA A 262 -0.12 0.22 -6.47
CA ALA A 262 0.50 1.13 -7.44
C ALA A 262 -0.54 1.95 -8.23
N GLY A 263 -1.79 1.46 -8.33
CA GLY A 263 -2.85 2.17 -9.06
C GLY A 263 -2.75 2.04 -10.59
N THR A 264 -2.02 1.03 -11.06
CA THR A 264 -1.86 0.75 -12.51
C THR A 264 -3.19 0.42 -13.21
N ARG A 265 -4.17 -0.06 -12.43
CA ARG A 265 -5.55 -0.35 -12.86
C ARG A 265 -6.51 0.25 -11.84
N THR A 266 -7.70 0.67 -12.28
CA THR A 266 -8.76 1.14 -11.38
C THR A 266 -9.35 -0.03 -10.60
N PRO A 267 -9.22 -0.07 -9.26
CA PRO A 267 -9.76 -1.16 -8.45
C PRO A 267 -11.29 -1.10 -8.37
N GLN A 268 -11.88 -2.26 -8.12
CA GLN A 268 -13.32 -2.44 -7.91
C GLN A 268 -13.64 -2.43 -6.41
N TYR A 269 -14.86 -2.04 -6.07
CA TYR A 269 -15.32 -1.99 -4.68
C TYR A 269 -15.64 -3.38 -4.10
N ILE A 270 -15.37 -3.58 -2.83
CA ILE A 270 -15.67 -4.86 -2.15
C ILE A 270 -17.18 -5.07 -1.97
N THR A 271 -17.95 -4.01 -1.61
CA THR A 271 -19.38 -4.10 -1.32
C THR A 271 -20.24 -3.46 -2.40
N LYS A 272 -21.46 -4.00 -2.59
CA LYS A 272 -22.48 -3.39 -3.45
C LYS A 272 -22.81 -1.96 -3.07
N LYS A 273 -22.89 -1.71 -1.75
CA LYS A 273 -23.19 -0.38 -1.24
C LYS A 273 -22.12 0.63 -1.65
N ALA A 274 -20.85 0.33 -1.41
CA ALA A 274 -19.75 1.23 -1.80
C ALA A 274 -19.73 1.50 -3.30
N LYS A 275 -19.99 0.47 -4.13
CA LYS A 275 -20.16 0.60 -5.57
C LYS A 275 -21.30 1.57 -5.94
N GLN A 276 -22.48 1.41 -5.31
CA GLN A 276 -23.64 2.28 -5.56
C GLN A 276 -23.37 3.72 -5.14
N ASP A 277 -22.82 3.92 -3.94
CA ASP A 277 -22.47 5.24 -3.41
C ASP A 277 -21.46 5.98 -4.32
N ALA A 278 -20.57 5.24 -4.99
CA ALA A 278 -19.59 5.77 -5.93
C ALA A 278 -20.09 5.89 -7.39
N GLY A 279 -21.30 5.40 -7.71
CA GLY A 279 -21.83 5.37 -9.07
C GLY A 279 -21.04 4.48 -10.05
N SER A 280 -20.23 3.52 -9.54
CA SER A 280 -19.42 2.63 -10.37
C SER A 280 -20.27 1.62 -11.14
N LYS A 281 -19.87 1.34 -12.38
CA LYS A 281 -20.51 0.33 -13.25
C LYS A 281 -19.89 -1.07 -13.08
N ASP A 282 -18.68 -1.17 -12.53
CA ASP A 282 -17.97 -2.42 -12.36
C ASP A 282 -18.63 -3.29 -11.28
N GLN A 283 -18.49 -4.60 -11.39
CA GLN A 283 -19.03 -5.51 -10.37
C GLN A 283 -18.22 -5.38 -9.07
N SER A 284 -18.92 -5.27 -7.94
CA SER A 284 -18.29 -5.40 -6.64
C SER A 284 -17.84 -6.84 -6.36
N MET A 285 -16.95 -7.06 -5.40
CA MET A 285 -16.56 -8.41 -4.98
C MET A 285 -17.76 -9.23 -4.48
N GLU A 286 -18.69 -8.58 -3.81
CA GLU A 286 -19.95 -9.19 -3.35
C GLU A 286 -20.80 -9.75 -4.51
N GLU A 287 -20.70 -9.14 -5.70
CA GLU A 287 -21.38 -9.60 -6.93
C GLU A 287 -20.53 -10.62 -7.70
N ALA A 288 -19.25 -10.33 -7.91
CA ALA A 288 -18.36 -11.15 -8.74
C ALA A 288 -17.93 -12.47 -8.07
N MET A 289 -17.71 -12.43 -6.74
CA MET A 289 -17.21 -13.58 -5.95
C MET A 289 -18.01 -13.78 -4.65
N PRO A 290 -19.34 -14.03 -4.70
CA PRO A 290 -20.22 -13.97 -3.53
C PRO A 290 -19.87 -14.98 -2.43
N LYS A 291 -19.36 -16.15 -2.76
CA LYS A 291 -18.90 -17.15 -1.76
C LYS A 291 -17.68 -16.68 -1.02
N VAL A 292 -16.68 -16.18 -1.73
CA VAL A 292 -15.44 -15.66 -1.17
C VAL A 292 -15.70 -14.40 -0.34
N TYR A 293 -16.56 -13.51 -0.82
CA TYR A 293 -16.97 -12.32 -0.05
C TYR A 293 -17.60 -12.69 1.30
N LYS A 294 -18.50 -13.69 1.33
CA LYS A 294 -19.10 -14.16 2.60
C LYS A 294 -18.05 -14.72 3.56
N GLU A 295 -17.03 -15.40 3.06
CA GLU A 295 -15.90 -15.90 3.87
C GLU A 295 -15.07 -14.72 4.39
N LEU A 296 -14.71 -13.78 3.53
CA LEU A 296 -13.97 -12.56 3.89
C LEU A 296 -14.71 -11.73 4.95
N ALA A 297 -16.02 -11.57 4.82
CA ALA A 297 -16.84 -10.87 5.81
C ALA A 297 -16.78 -11.54 7.20
N LYS A 298 -16.80 -12.89 7.26
CA LYS A 298 -16.61 -13.61 8.55
C LYS A 298 -15.21 -13.39 9.14
N VAL A 299 -14.19 -13.34 8.28
CA VAL A 299 -12.81 -13.04 8.70
C VAL A 299 -12.72 -11.63 9.28
N PHE A 300 -13.34 -10.63 8.66
CA PHE A 300 -13.38 -9.26 9.15
C PHE A 300 -13.94 -9.16 10.56
N LEU A 301 -15.12 -9.73 10.78
CA LEU A 301 -15.77 -9.75 12.10
C LEU A 301 -14.91 -10.48 13.16
N LYS A 302 -14.28 -11.59 12.77
CA LYS A 302 -13.41 -12.36 13.65
C LYS A 302 -12.16 -11.59 14.07
N LEU A 303 -11.51 -10.91 13.12
CA LEU A 303 -10.30 -10.13 13.36
C LEU A 303 -10.61 -8.87 14.18
N GLU A 304 -11.66 -8.12 13.85
CA GLU A 304 -12.06 -6.92 14.60
C GLU A 304 -12.39 -7.27 16.06
N LYS A 305 -13.15 -8.34 16.28
CA LYS A 305 -13.48 -8.82 17.63
C LYS A 305 -12.23 -9.28 18.41
N HIS A 306 -11.29 -9.97 17.73
CA HIS A 306 -10.07 -10.47 18.35
C HIS A 306 -9.11 -9.34 18.75
N TYR A 307 -8.83 -8.42 17.83
CA TYR A 307 -7.94 -7.29 18.09
C TYR A 307 -8.64 -6.13 18.82
N LYS A 308 -9.98 -6.19 18.91
CA LYS A 308 -10.83 -5.12 19.48
C LYS A 308 -10.57 -3.76 18.82
N ASP A 309 -10.17 -3.75 17.56
CA ASP A 309 -9.84 -2.54 16.80
C ASP A 309 -10.10 -2.76 15.31
N MET A 310 -10.36 -1.66 14.59
CA MET A 310 -10.47 -1.67 13.13
C MET A 310 -9.21 -2.25 12.50
N GLN A 311 -9.38 -3.19 11.60
CA GLN A 311 -8.28 -3.87 10.92
C GLN A 311 -8.16 -3.42 9.46
N ASP A 312 -6.93 -3.26 9.02
CA ASP A 312 -6.46 -3.14 7.64
C ASP A 312 -5.95 -4.51 7.22
N ILE A 313 -6.47 -5.05 6.12
CA ILE A 313 -6.34 -6.45 5.74
C ILE A 313 -5.91 -6.53 4.29
N GLU A 314 -4.85 -7.30 4.02
CA GLU A 314 -4.45 -7.70 2.67
C GLU A 314 -4.86 -9.15 2.45
N PHE A 315 -5.50 -9.43 1.33
CA PHE A 315 -5.95 -10.78 0.98
C PHE A 315 -5.73 -11.08 -0.50
N THR A 316 -5.67 -12.36 -0.82
CA THR A 316 -5.63 -12.87 -2.21
C THR A 316 -6.63 -14.02 -2.34
N VAL A 317 -7.26 -14.11 -3.48
CA VAL A 317 -8.11 -15.23 -3.89
C VAL A 317 -7.38 -15.98 -4.99
N GLU A 318 -7.08 -17.25 -4.76
CA GLU A 318 -6.47 -18.15 -5.73
C GLU A 318 -7.45 -19.28 -6.03
N ASN A 319 -7.93 -19.39 -7.28
CA ASN A 319 -8.91 -20.40 -7.69
C ASN A 319 -10.14 -20.44 -6.75
N ASN A 320 -10.77 -19.29 -6.54
CA ASN A 320 -11.91 -19.11 -5.62
C ASN A 320 -11.63 -19.46 -4.15
N LYS A 321 -10.38 -19.62 -3.74
CA LYS A 321 -9.97 -19.85 -2.36
C LYS A 321 -9.37 -18.60 -1.74
N LEU A 322 -9.93 -18.14 -0.63
CA LEU A 322 -9.44 -16.99 0.14
C LEU A 322 -8.13 -17.29 0.86
N TRP A 323 -7.22 -16.35 0.85
CA TRP A 323 -5.96 -16.35 1.61
C TRP A 323 -5.72 -15.00 2.26
N MET A 324 -5.34 -15.02 3.53
CA MET A 324 -5.03 -13.83 4.31
C MET A 324 -3.51 -13.59 4.29
N LEU A 325 -3.11 -12.42 3.79
CA LEU A 325 -1.69 -12.10 3.63
C LEU A 325 -1.15 -11.17 4.72
N GLN A 326 -2.03 -10.34 5.30
CA GLN A 326 -1.67 -9.42 6.37
C GLN A 326 -2.91 -8.95 7.10
N THR A 327 -2.78 -8.67 8.40
CA THR A 327 -3.69 -7.82 9.17
C THR A 327 -2.88 -6.86 10.04
N ARG A 328 -3.40 -5.67 10.24
CA ARG A 328 -2.83 -4.65 11.13
C ARG A 328 -3.92 -3.69 11.60
N SER A 329 -3.67 -2.95 12.68
CA SER A 329 -4.54 -1.83 13.06
C SER A 329 -4.60 -0.84 11.91
N GLY A 330 -5.82 -0.53 11.45
CA GLY A 330 -6.04 0.33 10.30
C GLY A 330 -5.67 1.78 10.61
N LYS A 331 -4.86 2.38 9.74
CA LYS A 331 -4.67 3.84 9.75
C LYS A 331 -5.97 4.51 9.38
N ARG A 332 -6.31 5.57 10.10
CA ARG A 332 -7.61 6.26 9.99
C ARG A 332 -7.46 7.75 10.25
N THR A 333 -8.43 8.51 9.79
CA THR A 333 -8.50 9.95 10.08
C THR A 333 -8.84 10.20 11.55
N ALA A 334 -8.56 11.39 12.05
CA ALA A 334 -8.94 11.79 13.42
C ALA A 334 -10.46 11.66 13.67
N LYS A 335 -11.27 12.08 12.70
CA LYS A 335 -12.75 11.94 12.74
C LYS A 335 -13.17 10.48 12.85
N ALA A 336 -12.59 9.61 12.02
CA ALA A 336 -12.87 8.19 12.07
C ALA A 336 -12.40 7.55 13.38
N ALA A 337 -11.22 7.93 13.89
CA ALA A 337 -10.70 7.41 15.16
C ALA A 337 -11.66 7.66 16.33
N ILE A 338 -12.17 8.88 16.45
CA ILE A 338 -13.13 9.24 17.49
C ILE A 338 -14.44 8.45 17.34
N LYS A 339 -15.00 8.42 16.12
CA LYS A 339 -16.25 7.70 15.87
C LYS A 339 -16.11 6.21 16.18
N ILE A 340 -15.05 5.57 15.68
CA ILE A 340 -14.76 4.15 15.92
C ILE A 340 -14.61 3.87 17.42
N ALA A 341 -13.87 4.71 18.16
CA ALA A 341 -13.67 4.55 19.59
C ALA A 341 -14.99 4.60 20.35
N VAL A 342 -15.85 5.57 20.04
CA VAL A 342 -17.18 5.70 20.68
C VAL A 342 -18.08 4.53 20.32
N ASP A 343 -18.14 4.15 19.05
CA ASP A 343 -19.01 3.06 18.59
C ASP A 343 -18.57 1.71 19.19
N MET A 344 -17.26 1.44 19.28
CA MET A 344 -16.74 0.23 19.94
C MET A 344 -17.04 0.15 21.43
N VAL A 345 -17.15 1.29 22.14
CA VAL A 345 -17.64 1.30 23.53
C VAL A 345 -19.13 0.96 23.57
N LYS A 346 -19.95 1.53 22.69
CA LYS A 346 -21.39 1.21 22.58
C LYS A 346 -21.60 -0.29 22.25
N GLU A 347 -20.77 -0.84 21.39
CA GLU A 347 -20.74 -2.26 21.01
C GLU A 347 -20.16 -3.17 22.11
N LYS A 348 -19.71 -2.62 23.24
CA LYS A 348 -19.10 -3.33 24.38
C LYS A 348 -17.80 -4.10 24.01
N LEU A 349 -17.11 -3.67 22.98
CA LEU A 349 -15.81 -4.25 22.57
C LEU A 349 -14.65 -3.71 23.40
N ILE A 350 -14.71 -2.45 23.80
CA ILE A 350 -13.70 -1.75 24.61
C ILE A 350 -14.34 -0.93 25.72
N SER A 351 -13.55 -0.57 26.73
CA SER A 351 -13.95 0.33 27.80
C SER A 351 -13.81 1.80 27.39
N LYS A 352 -14.50 2.74 28.07
CA LYS A 352 -14.32 4.19 27.89
C LYS A 352 -12.85 4.60 28.05
N LYS A 353 -12.15 4.03 29.04
CA LYS A 353 -10.73 4.31 29.29
C LYS A 353 -9.86 3.89 28.10
N GLU A 354 -10.09 2.71 27.54
CA GLU A 354 -9.37 2.24 26.35
C GLU A 354 -9.67 3.13 25.13
N ALA A 355 -10.93 3.58 24.97
CA ALA A 355 -11.31 4.47 23.88
C ALA A 355 -10.52 5.80 23.92
N ILE A 356 -10.39 6.41 25.10
CA ILE A 356 -9.62 7.64 25.28
C ILE A 356 -8.15 7.42 24.98
N LEU A 357 -7.54 6.33 25.50
CA LEU A 357 -6.13 6.01 25.31
C LEU A 357 -5.74 5.68 23.84
N ARG A 358 -6.72 5.39 22.99
CA ARG A 358 -6.49 5.12 21.55
C ARG A 358 -6.45 6.36 20.69
N ILE A 359 -6.91 7.49 21.21
CA ILE A 359 -6.95 8.75 20.48
C ILE A 359 -5.66 9.49 20.76
N ASP A 360 -4.89 9.74 19.72
CA ASP A 360 -3.70 10.57 19.79
C ASP A 360 -4.14 12.04 19.96
N PRO A 361 -3.76 12.73 21.06
CA PRO A 361 -4.10 14.13 21.28
C PRO A 361 -3.68 15.05 20.13
N ASN A 362 -2.53 14.76 19.49
CA ASN A 362 -2.03 15.57 18.38
C ASN A 362 -2.94 15.49 17.14
N THR A 363 -3.69 14.41 16.99
CA THR A 363 -4.65 14.27 15.86
C THR A 363 -5.94 15.03 16.11
N LEU A 364 -6.25 15.43 17.35
CA LEU A 364 -7.46 16.22 17.66
C LEU A 364 -7.39 17.61 17.02
N ASP A 365 -6.19 18.19 16.91
CA ASP A 365 -6.01 19.49 16.24
C ASP A 365 -6.48 19.44 14.77
N THR A 366 -6.37 18.29 14.12
CA THR A 366 -6.85 18.13 12.73
C THR A 366 -8.37 18.24 12.60
N LEU A 367 -9.12 18.01 13.69
CA LEU A 367 -10.58 18.17 13.71
C LEU A 367 -11.02 19.62 13.88
N LEU A 368 -10.10 20.46 14.24
CA LEU A 368 -10.30 21.91 14.38
C LEU A 368 -9.91 22.65 13.11
N HIS A 369 -9.44 21.93 12.07
CA HIS A 369 -9.06 22.53 10.81
C HIS A 369 -10.27 22.90 9.93
N PRO A 370 -10.14 23.98 9.16
CA PRO A 370 -11.22 24.54 8.37
C PRO A 370 -11.75 23.57 7.30
N THR A 371 -13.05 23.60 7.09
CA THR A 371 -13.72 23.04 5.90
C THR A 371 -14.03 24.16 4.92
N LEU A 372 -14.32 23.83 3.66
CA LEU A 372 -14.69 24.84 2.68
C LEU A 372 -16.01 25.54 3.05
N ASP A 373 -16.07 26.85 2.86
CA ASP A 373 -17.32 27.59 2.99
C ASP A 373 -18.29 27.19 1.85
N ASP A 374 -19.43 26.63 2.21
CA ASP A 374 -20.44 26.20 1.23
C ASP A 374 -21.16 27.37 0.53
N LYS A 375 -21.08 28.57 1.08
CA LYS A 375 -21.70 29.77 0.53
C LYS A 375 -20.89 30.42 -0.60
N VAL A 376 -19.64 30.04 -0.77
CA VAL A 376 -18.75 30.61 -1.79
C VAL A 376 -18.86 29.84 -3.10
N LYS A 377 -18.97 30.59 -4.21
CA LYS A 377 -18.95 29.98 -5.54
C LYS A 377 -17.59 29.29 -5.77
N LYS A 378 -17.62 28.01 -6.09
CA LYS A 378 -16.44 27.15 -6.28
C LYS A 378 -16.30 26.84 -7.76
N GLU A 379 -15.14 27.14 -8.33
CA GLU A 379 -14.80 26.74 -9.70
C GLU A 379 -14.11 25.39 -9.66
N ILE A 380 -14.89 24.31 -9.82
CA ILE A 380 -14.40 22.96 -9.82
C ILE A 380 -13.76 22.69 -11.18
N ILE A 381 -12.49 22.30 -11.19
CA ILE A 381 -11.71 21.98 -12.40
C ILE A 381 -11.48 20.49 -12.59
N ALA A 382 -11.52 19.72 -11.51
CA ALA A 382 -11.37 18.25 -11.55
C ALA A 382 -11.98 17.60 -10.31
N SER A 383 -12.18 16.28 -10.40
CA SER A 383 -12.67 15.46 -9.30
C SER A 383 -11.82 14.19 -9.20
N GLY A 384 -11.69 13.67 -7.97
CA GLY A 384 -11.00 12.42 -7.66
C GLY A 384 -11.62 11.75 -6.44
N LEU A 385 -10.94 10.77 -5.90
CA LEU A 385 -11.39 10.04 -4.70
C LEU A 385 -11.10 10.87 -3.44
N PRO A 386 -12.05 10.96 -2.48
CA PRO A 386 -11.86 11.65 -1.20
C PRO A 386 -10.96 10.84 -0.27
N ALA A 387 -9.66 10.88 -0.55
CA ALA A 387 -8.69 9.97 0.06
C ALA A 387 -8.31 10.32 1.49
N SER A 388 -8.24 11.61 1.84
CA SER A 388 -8.03 12.08 3.22
C SER A 388 -8.75 13.41 3.41
N PRO A 389 -9.68 13.52 4.39
CA PRO A 389 -10.55 14.68 4.54
C PRO A 389 -9.81 15.94 4.97
N GLY A 390 -10.46 17.07 4.73
CA GLY A 390 -10.00 18.42 4.99
C GLY A 390 -9.85 19.22 3.69
N ALA A 391 -9.86 20.54 3.81
CA ALA A 391 -9.60 21.46 2.70
C ALA A 391 -8.21 22.07 2.84
N ALA A 392 -7.51 22.17 1.73
CA ALA A 392 -6.21 22.81 1.66
C ALA A 392 -6.08 23.65 0.38
N SER A 393 -5.54 24.85 0.54
CA SER A 393 -5.18 25.72 -0.56
C SER A 393 -3.67 25.94 -0.57
N GLY A 394 -3.07 26.06 -1.74
CA GLY A 394 -1.65 26.33 -1.85
C GLY A 394 -1.18 26.39 -3.29
N LYS A 395 0.08 26.77 -3.47
CA LYS A 395 0.74 26.79 -4.76
C LYS A 395 0.99 25.38 -5.26
N VAL A 396 0.69 25.13 -6.51
CA VAL A 396 0.97 23.85 -7.17
C VAL A 396 2.48 23.63 -7.25
N VAL A 397 2.92 22.46 -6.84
CA VAL A 397 4.30 21.99 -7.03
C VAL A 397 4.28 20.54 -7.54
N PHE A 398 5.24 20.19 -8.39
CA PHE A 398 5.30 18.88 -9.05
C PHE A 398 6.42 17.98 -8.49
N SER A 399 7.22 18.48 -7.56
CA SER A 399 8.26 17.67 -6.89
C SER A 399 8.18 17.80 -5.38
N ALA A 400 8.60 16.72 -4.70
CA ALA A 400 8.68 16.67 -3.25
C ALA A 400 9.69 17.68 -2.69
N ASP A 401 10.84 17.85 -3.37
CA ASP A 401 11.89 18.78 -2.98
C ASP A 401 11.40 20.24 -3.05
N GLU A 402 10.62 20.58 -4.08
CA GLU A 402 10.06 21.93 -4.22
C GLU A 402 9.00 22.22 -3.16
N ALA A 403 8.18 21.21 -2.79
CA ALA A 403 7.25 21.34 -1.68
C ALA A 403 7.99 21.63 -0.35
N GLU A 404 9.08 20.92 -0.08
CA GLU A 404 9.90 21.12 1.12
C GLU A 404 10.59 22.49 1.09
N ARG A 405 11.15 22.89 -0.03
CA ARG A 405 11.82 24.20 -0.21
C ARG A 405 10.87 25.35 0.05
N LEU A 406 9.67 25.34 -0.56
CA LEU A 406 8.69 26.42 -0.39
C LEU A 406 8.09 26.43 1.02
N ASN A 407 7.90 25.27 1.65
CA ASN A 407 7.49 25.19 3.06
C ASN A 407 8.53 25.85 3.99
N GLY A 408 9.83 25.68 3.71
CA GLY A 408 10.91 26.39 4.42
C GLY A 408 10.83 27.92 4.27
N MET A 409 10.17 28.41 3.22
CA MET A 409 9.87 29.84 3.00
C MET A 409 8.48 30.25 3.53
N MET A 410 7.82 29.42 4.33
CA MET A 410 6.45 29.60 4.85
C MET A 410 5.39 29.78 3.76
N GLN A 411 5.58 29.15 2.61
CA GLN A 411 4.60 29.15 1.53
C GLN A 411 3.84 27.83 1.52
N ASP A 412 2.51 27.95 1.51
CA ASP A 412 1.63 26.79 1.45
C ASP A 412 1.61 26.18 0.04
N THR A 413 1.77 24.86 -0.06
CA THR A 413 1.83 24.14 -1.34
C THR A 413 0.84 22.99 -1.42
N ILE A 414 0.41 22.66 -2.63
CA ILE A 414 -0.28 21.43 -2.99
C ILE A 414 0.68 20.61 -3.86
N LEU A 415 1.07 19.43 -3.35
CA LEU A 415 1.90 18.51 -4.10
C LEU A 415 1.05 17.75 -5.12
N VAL A 416 1.34 17.97 -6.41
CA VAL A 416 0.63 17.33 -7.53
C VAL A 416 1.52 16.30 -8.18
N ARG A 417 1.08 15.05 -8.21
CA ARG A 417 1.84 13.92 -8.77
C ARG A 417 0.96 13.03 -9.63
N LEU A 418 1.57 12.32 -10.58
CA LEU A 418 0.88 11.23 -11.28
C LEU A 418 0.42 10.18 -10.26
N GLU A 419 1.35 9.74 -9.44
CA GLU A 419 1.18 8.94 -8.23
C GLU A 419 2.31 9.29 -7.25
N THR A 420 2.14 9.08 -5.96
CA THR A 420 3.23 9.28 -5.01
C THR A 420 3.97 7.98 -4.75
N SER A 421 5.27 8.11 -4.61
CA SER A 421 6.16 7.05 -4.21
C SER A 421 6.66 7.25 -2.76
N PRO A 422 7.28 6.23 -2.14
CA PRO A 422 7.90 6.37 -0.83
C PRO A 422 8.99 7.44 -0.74
N GLU A 423 9.59 7.80 -1.84
CA GLU A 423 10.59 8.86 -1.95
C GLU A 423 9.97 10.24 -1.77
N ASP A 424 8.69 10.42 -2.09
CA ASP A 424 7.97 11.70 -1.98
C ASP A 424 7.58 12.07 -0.53
N ILE A 425 7.88 11.23 0.48
CA ILE A 425 7.37 11.38 1.85
C ILE A 425 7.70 12.73 2.50
N HIS A 426 8.88 13.29 2.24
CA HIS A 426 9.30 14.59 2.76
C HIS A 426 8.45 15.73 2.18
N GLY A 427 8.17 15.69 0.87
CA GLY A 427 7.31 16.65 0.20
C GLY A 427 5.84 16.50 0.61
N MET A 428 5.34 15.27 0.76
CA MET A 428 4.00 15.02 1.28
C MET A 428 3.80 15.55 2.70
N HIS A 429 4.85 15.52 3.52
CA HIS A 429 4.82 16.09 4.86
C HIS A 429 4.87 17.62 4.83
N ALA A 430 5.65 18.21 3.94
CA ALA A 430 5.81 19.65 3.80
C ALA A 430 4.58 20.33 3.17
N ALA A 431 3.93 19.68 2.21
CA ALA A 431 2.75 20.19 1.53
C ALA A 431 1.53 20.29 2.45
N LYS A 432 0.65 21.26 2.20
CA LYS A 432 -0.65 21.41 2.89
C LYS A 432 -1.67 20.38 2.40
N GLY A 433 -1.53 19.91 1.17
CA GLY A 433 -2.41 18.92 0.59
C GLY A 433 -1.75 18.18 -0.57
N ILE A 434 -2.36 17.06 -0.96
CA ILE A 434 -1.82 16.15 -1.96
C ILE A 434 -2.90 15.86 -3.00
N LEU A 435 -2.52 15.98 -4.28
CA LEU A 435 -3.37 15.67 -5.43
C LEU A 435 -2.64 14.65 -6.31
N THR A 436 -3.29 13.52 -6.63
CA THR A 436 -2.73 12.56 -7.59
C THR A 436 -3.69 12.26 -8.73
N ALA A 437 -3.12 12.12 -9.94
CA ALA A 437 -3.88 11.73 -11.13
C ALA A 437 -4.29 10.26 -11.10
N ARG A 438 -3.48 9.40 -10.49
CA ARG A 438 -3.70 7.95 -10.34
C ARG A 438 -3.74 7.54 -8.88
N GLY A 439 -4.25 6.35 -8.62
CA GLY A 439 -4.29 5.71 -7.30
C GLY A 439 -5.69 5.65 -6.71
N GLY A 440 -5.97 4.56 -5.99
CA GLY A 440 -7.21 4.33 -5.25
C GLY A 440 -7.15 4.83 -3.81
N MET A 441 -8.19 4.54 -3.03
CA MET A 441 -8.31 4.86 -1.61
C MET A 441 -7.29 4.13 -0.73
N THR A 442 -6.64 3.11 -1.26
CA THR A 442 -5.60 2.30 -0.61
C THR A 442 -4.20 2.58 -1.16
N SER A 443 -4.05 3.50 -2.13
CA SER A 443 -2.78 3.90 -2.71
C SER A 443 -1.82 4.49 -1.67
N HIS A 444 -0.53 4.58 -2.00
CA HIS A 444 0.48 5.20 -1.15
C HIS A 444 0.09 6.62 -0.75
N ALA A 445 -0.35 7.45 -1.72
CA ALA A 445 -0.83 8.81 -1.45
C ALA A 445 -1.94 8.84 -0.40
N ALA A 446 -2.99 8.02 -0.58
CA ALA A 446 -4.15 7.97 0.29
C ALA A 446 -3.80 7.50 1.72
N VAL A 447 -3.00 6.44 1.85
CA VAL A 447 -2.65 5.85 3.16
C VAL A 447 -1.72 6.77 3.94
N VAL A 448 -0.72 7.33 3.28
CA VAL A 448 0.27 8.21 3.93
C VAL A 448 -0.37 9.55 4.30
N ALA A 449 -1.15 10.17 3.41
CA ALA A 449 -1.85 11.43 3.69
C ALA A 449 -2.79 11.30 4.90
N ARG A 450 -3.59 10.23 4.97
CA ARG A 450 -4.42 9.95 6.15
C ARG A 450 -3.60 9.81 7.44
N GLY A 451 -2.47 9.10 7.35
CA GLY A 451 -1.57 8.94 8.48
C GLY A 451 -0.95 10.25 8.96
N MET A 452 -0.79 11.23 8.07
CA MET A 452 -0.25 12.57 8.36
C MET A 452 -1.33 13.61 8.67
N GLY A 453 -2.63 13.27 8.52
CA GLY A 453 -3.73 14.23 8.65
C GLY A 453 -3.74 15.29 7.55
N ARG A 454 -3.15 15.03 6.39
CA ARG A 454 -3.12 15.96 5.24
C ARG A 454 -4.31 15.71 4.33
N PRO A 455 -5.02 16.75 3.86
CA PRO A 455 -6.01 16.63 2.81
C PRO A 455 -5.44 15.96 1.57
N CYS A 456 -6.17 15.00 1.00
CA CYS A 456 -5.72 14.29 -0.19
C CYS A 456 -6.89 13.98 -1.13
N VAL A 457 -6.72 14.35 -2.38
CA VAL A 457 -7.55 13.90 -3.50
C VAL A 457 -6.70 12.95 -4.34
N SER A 458 -7.14 11.69 -4.47
CA SER A 458 -6.38 10.64 -5.18
C SER A 458 -7.15 10.16 -6.41
N GLY A 459 -6.42 9.73 -7.44
CA GLY A 459 -7.05 9.14 -8.63
C GLY A 459 -7.91 10.12 -9.44
N SER A 460 -7.50 11.37 -9.51
CA SER A 460 -8.16 12.38 -10.36
C SER A 460 -7.76 12.16 -11.83
N SER A 461 -8.42 11.20 -12.48
CA SER A 461 -8.13 10.83 -13.88
C SER A 461 -8.44 11.93 -14.91
N GLU A 462 -9.12 12.99 -14.48
CA GLU A 462 -9.41 14.17 -15.29
C GLU A 462 -8.20 15.08 -15.48
N ILE A 463 -7.13 14.90 -14.67
CA ILE A 463 -5.91 15.69 -14.79
C ILE A 463 -4.82 14.95 -15.58
N THR A 464 -4.14 15.66 -16.45
CA THR A 464 -2.96 15.18 -17.19
C THR A 464 -1.76 16.04 -16.83
N ILE A 465 -0.73 15.44 -16.22
CA ILE A 465 0.45 16.13 -15.71
C ILE A 465 1.56 16.08 -16.74
N ASP A 466 2.17 17.23 -17.00
CA ASP A 466 3.38 17.40 -17.80
C ASP A 466 4.50 17.93 -16.87
N TYR A 467 5.45 17.08 -16.55
CA TYR A 467 6.57 17.42 -15.67
C TYR A 467 7.63 18.30 -16.35
N GLU A 468 7.77 18.23 -17.68
CA GLU A 468 8.76 19.02 -18.42
C GLU A 468 8.35 20.48 -18.45
N THR A 469 7.08 20.75 -18.75
CA THR A 469 6.52 22.10 -18.77
C THR A 469 6.00 22.56 -17.41
N LYS A 470 6.09 21.70 -16.39
CA LYS A 470 5.65 21.95 -15.01
C LYS A 470 4.21 22.49 -14.95
N GLN A 471 3.28 21.74 -15.52
CA GLN A 471 1.86 22.09 -15.56
C GLN A 471 0.98 20.83 -15.53
N PHE A 472 -0.28 20.99 -15.20
CA PHE A 472 -1.29 19.97 -15.50
C PHE A 472 -2.48 20.57 -16.24
N LYS A 473 -3.14 19.75 -17.03
CA LYS A 473 -4.41 20.07 -17.69
C LYS A 473 -5.56 19.40 -16.96
N ALA A 474 -6.66 20.14 -16.78
CA ALA A 474 -7.92 19.65 -16.24
C ALA A 474 -9.05 20.13 -17.17
N GLY A 475 -9.48 19.28 -18.11
CA GLY A 475 -10.32 19.72 -19.22
C GLY A 475 -9.62 20.75 -20.10
N GLU A 476 -10.20 21.95 -20.23
CA GLU A 476 -9.60 23.08 -20.97
C GLU A 476 -8.67 23.96 -20.11
N GLU A 477 -8.69 23.77 -18.78
CA GLU A 477 -7.88 24.56 -17.86
C GLU A 477 -6.43 24.04 -17.80
N ILE A 478 -5.48 24.98 -17.83
CA ILE A 478 -4.04 24.72 -17.66
C ILE A 478 -3.59 25.37 -16.36
N ILE A 479 -3.09 24.57 -15.43
CA ILE A 479 -2.56 24.99 -14.14
C ILE A 479 -1.05 24.80 -14.13
N LYS A 480 -0.30 25.85 -13.92
CA LYS A 480 1.17 25.86 -13.91
C LYS A 480 1.73 25.77 -12.49
N GLU A 481 3.01 25.38 -12.39
CA GLU A 481 3.73 25.46 -11.12
C GLU A 481 3.67 26.89 -10.55
N GLY A 482 3.31 26.99 -9.26
CA GLY A 482 3.11 28.27 -8.58
C GLY A 482 1.69 28.84 -8.63
N ASP A 483 0.82 28.37 -9.52
CA ASP A 483 -0.60 28.72 -9.49
C ASP A 483 -1.26 28.20 -8.20
N VAL A 484 -2.25 28.91 -7.71
CA VAL A 484 -2.97 28.49 -6.49
C VAL A 484 -4.17 27.62 -6.86
N ILE A 485 -4.28 26.49 -6.18
CA ILE A 485 -5.47 25.64 -6.22
C ILE A 485 -5.94 25.33 -4.80
N THR A 486 -7.19 24.93 -4.69
CA THR A 486 -7.78 24.40 -3.47
C THR A 486 -8.26 22.99 -3.70
N ILE A 487 -7.92 22.07 -2.80
CA ILE A 487 -8.42 20.70 -2.80
C ILE A 487 -9.32 20.47 -1.59
N ASP A 488 -10.38 19.69 -1.80
CA ASP A 488 -11.23 19.19 -0.72
C ASP A 488 -11.13 17.66 -0.68
N GLY A 489 -10.31 17.19 0.22
CA GLY A 489 -10.12 15.76 0.43
C GLY A 489 -11.34 15.05 1.07
N GLY A 490 -12.35 15.79 1.51
CA GLY A 490 -13.61 15.24 2.02
C GLY A 490 -14.61 14.93 0.90
N SER A 491 -14.66 15.76 -0.15
CA SER A 491 -15.54 15.58 -1.31
C SER A 491 -14.81 15.09 -2.58
N GLY A 492 -13.48 15.07 -2.57
CA GLY A 492 -12.67 14.70 -3.73
C GLY A 492 -12.61 15.78 -4.82
N LYS A 493 -12.94 17.03 -4.52
CA LYS A 493 -12.99 18.12 -5.50
C LYS A 493 -11.69 18.91 -5.55
N VAL A 494 -11.32 19.33 -6.76
CA VAL A 494 -10.19 20.23 -7.04
C VAL A 494 -10.75 21.51 -7.62
N MET A 495 -10.35 22.65 -7.06
CA MET A 495 -10.88 23.97 -7.40
C MET A 495 -9.75 24.92 -7.78
N LYS A 496 -10.02 25.81 -8.72
CA LYS A 496 -9.11 26.87 -9.14
C LYS A 496 -9.06 27.98 -8.09
N GLY A 497 -7.87 28.45 -7.79
CA GLY A 497 -7.66 29.57 -6.87
C GLY A 497 -7.83 29.25 -5.40
N LEU A 498 -7.84 30.28 -4.57
CA LEU A 498 -8.04 30.22 -3.13
C LEU A 498 -9.54 30.21 -2.80
N VAL A 499 -10.04 29.15 -2.17
CA VAL A 499 -11.42 29.07 -1.66
C VAL A 499 -11.40 29.27 -0.13
N PRO A 500 -12.20 30.21 0.40
CA PRO A 500 -12.33 30.44 1.83
C PRO A 500 -12.77 29.18 2.59
N THR A 501 -12.28 29.05 3.80
CA THR A 501 -12.57 27.93 4.69
C THR A 501 -13.29 28.40 5.95
N VAL A 502 -14.15 27.55 6.51
CA VAL A 502 -14.83 27.76 7.79
C VAL A 502 -14.38 26.75 8.81
N GLN A 503 -14.41 27.15 10.09
CA GLN A 503 -14.07 26.23 11.19
C GLN A 503 -15.12 25.12 11.28
N PRO A 504 -14.73 23.85 11.42
CA PRO A 504 -15.65 22.74 11.53
C PRO A 504 -16.41 22.77 12.85
N GLU A 505 -17.69 22.40 12.81
CA GLU A 505 -18.46 22.15 14.05
C GLU A 505 -17.94 20.90 14.76
N ILE A 506 -17.74 21.02 16.08
CA ILE A 506 -17.33 19.90 16.94
C ILE A 506 -18.42 18.83 16.93
N SER A 507 -18.15 17.65 16.41
CA SER A 507 -19.12 16.54 16.33
C SER A 507 -19.59 16.06 17.71
N GLY A 508 -20.80 15.45 17.78
CA GLY A 508 -21.28 14.83 19.01
C GLY A 508 -20.41 13.68 19.53
N TYR A 509 -19.64 13.02 18.64
CA TYR A 509 -18.65 12.02 19.02
C TYR A 509 -17.46 12.64 19.77
N PHE A 510 -16.97 13.79 19.32
CA PHE A 510 -15.93 14.55 20.03
C PHE A 510 -16.39 14.94 21.43
N SER A 511 -17.61 15.51 21.55
CA SER A 511 -18.20 15.86 22.85
C SER A 511 -18.33 14.65 23.78
N THR A 512 -18.64 13.48 23.22
CA THR A 512 -18.73 12.23 24.00
C THR A 512 -17.37 11.81 24.55
N ILE A 513 -16.30 11.85 23.74
CA ILE A 513 -14.93 11.54 24.18
C ILE A 513 -14.47 12.54 25.25
N MET A 514 -14.75 13.83 25.07
CA MET A 514 -14.38 14.86 26.05
C MET A 514 -15.09 14.64 27.40
N LYS A 515 -16.40 14.30 27.39
CA LYS A 515 -17.12 13.93 28.60
C LYS A 515 -16.50 12.73 29.30
N TRP A 516 -16.11 11.68 28.54
CA TRP A 516 -15.43 10.53 29.14
C TRP A 516 -14.05 10.87 29.67
N ALA A 517 -13.29 11.74 28.98
CA ALA A 517 -11.99 12.21 29.46
C ALA A 517 -12.14 12.96 30.80
N ASP A 518 -13.20 13.75 30.95
CA ASP A 518 -13.52 14.45 32.20
C ASP A 518 -13.81 13.51 33.39
N GLU A 519 -14.34 12.30 33.11
CA GLU A 519 -14.55 11.26 34.13
C GLU A 519 -13.23 10.74 34.72
N PHE A 520 -12.13 10.75 33.92
CA PHE A 520 -10.85 10.13 34.27
C PHE A 520 -9.75 11.12 34.61
N ARG A 521 -9.87 12.39 34.23
CA ARG A 521 -8.83 13.39 34.50
C ARG A 521 -8.68 13.65 36.02
N LYS A 522 -7.43 13.69 36.46
CA LYS A 522 -7.07 14.03 37.85
C LYS A 522 -6.65 15.50 37.99
N LEU A 523 -5.95 16.01 37.00
CA LEU A 523 -5.47 17.40 36.96
C LEU A 523 -6.49 18.24 36.21
N LYS A 524 -6.86 19.40 36.79
CA LYS A 524 -7.75 20.39 36.17
C LYS A 524 -6.95 21.51 35.51
N VAL A 525 -5.91 21.13 34.77
CA VAL A 525 -5.07 22.05 33.99
C VAL A 525 -5.66 22.21 32.60
N ARG A 526 -5.71 23.44 32.14
CA ARG A 526 -6.05 23.79 30.75
C ARG A 526 -4.80 23.82 29.90
#